data_f4954cf4c8c9c1adc5b051292c8a5a0a
#
_entry.id   f4954cf4c8c9c1adc5b051292c8a5a0a
#
_cell.length_a   1.000
_cell.length_b   1.000
_cell.length_c   1.000
_cell.angle_alpha   90.00
_cell.angle_beta   90.00
_cell.angle_gamma   90.00
#
_symmetry.space_group_name_H-M   'P 1'
#
loop_
_entity.id
_entity.type
_entity.pdbx_description
1 polymer ?
#
loop_
_entity_poly.entity_id
_entity_poly.type
_entity_poly.pdbx_seq_one_letter_code
_entity_poly.pdbx_strand_id
1 'polypeptide(L)'
;MINIYLIKKISLALAESFKTFRKAHPSQLIMTLLVKNEESILEENLLFHKAMGVDSFIITDNNSTDSTPDIIRKYKQKGWIKEVIE
;
A
#
# COMPACT_ATOMS: atom_id res chain seq x y z
N MET A 1 14.09 -0.77 3.01
CA MET A 1 12.84 -0.04 2.69
C MET A 1 12.30 -0.48 1.37
N ILE A 2 11.01 -0.61 1.28
CA ILE A 2 10.36 -0.90 0.01
C ILE A 2 10.52 0.32 -0.89
N ASN A 3 10.96 0.09 -2.11
CA ASN A 3 11.08 1.16 -3.08
C ASN A 3 9.72 1.42 -3.73
N ILE A 4 8.96 2.29 -3.10
CA ILE A 4 7.60 2.63 -3.53
C ILE A 4 7.60 3.34 -4.89
N TYR A 5 8.70 3.97 -5.27
CA TYR A 5 8.83 4.63 -6.57
C TYR A 5 8.67 3.71 -7.75
N LEU A 6 9.17 2.49 -7.66
CA LEU A 6 9.06 1.54 -8.76
C LEU A 6 7.61 1.20 -9.04
N ILE A 7 6.79 1.15 -8.00
CA ILE A 7 5.39 0.78 -8.12
C ILE A 7 4.58 1.89 -8.81
N LYS A 8 4.89 3.15 -8.55
CA LYS A 8 4.23 4.29 -9.21
C LYS A 8 4.48 4.33 -10.72
N LYS A 9 5.54 3.68 -11.17
CA LYS A 9 5.91 3.67 -12.60
C LYS A 9 5.34 2.48 -13.35
N ILE A 10 4.54 1.65 -12.70
CA ILE A 10 3.87 0.55 -13.36
C ILE A 10 2.97 1.11 -14.46
N SER A 11 3.11 0.58 -15.68
CA SER A 11 2.34 1.03 -16.82
C SER A 11 0.86 0.72 -16.66
N LEU A 12 0.01 1.44 -17.38
CA LEU A 12 -1.42 1.19 -17.39
C LEU A 12 -1.74 -0.24 -17.86
N ALA A 13 -0.98 -0.74 -18.83
CA ALA A 13 -1.14 -2.11 -19.32
C ALA A 13 -0.90 -3.13 -18.20
N LEU A 14 0.12 -2.91 -17.37
CA LEU A 14 0.40 -3.79 -16.25
C LEU A 14 -0.70 -3.71 -15.19
N ALA A 15 -1.24 -2.51 -14.95
CA ALA A 15 -2.36 -2.34 -14.03
C ALA A 15 -3.60 -3.12 -14.49
N GLU A 16 -3.91 -3.11 -15.79
CA GLU A 16 -5.01 -3.86 -16.34
C GLU A 16 -4.77 -5.38 -16.23
N SER A 17 -3.54 -5.82 -16.46
CA SER A 17 -3.18 -7.23 -16.28
C SER A 17 -3.36 -7.67 -14.84
N PHE A 18 -2.99 -6.82 -13.87
CA PHE A 18 -3.18 -7.09 -12.46
C PHE A 18 -4.67 -7.20 -12.10
N LYS A 19 -5.50 -6.30 -12.62
CA LYS A 19 -6.95 -6.35 -12.39
C LYS A 19 -7.56 -7.64 -12.95
N THR A 20 -7.13 -8.06 -14.13
CA THR A 20 -7.57 -9.31 -14.73
C THR A 20 -7.17 -10.49 -13.87
N PHE A 21 -5.94 -10.51 -13.36
CA PHE A 21 -5.48 -11.55 -12.45
C PHE A 21 -6.35 -11.60 -11.20
N ARG A 22 -6.64 -10.45 -10.58
CA ARG A 22 -7.46 -10.39 -9.37
C ARG A 22 -8.88 -10.91 -9.60
N LYS A 23 -9.45 -10.63 -10.77
CA LYS A 23 -10.78 -11.12 -11.13
C LYS A 23 -10.81 -12.63 -11.23
N ALA A 24 -9.74 -13.23 -11.82
CA ALA A 24 -9.61 -14.68 -11.99
C ALA A 24 -9.24 -15.38 -10.67
N HIS A 25 -8.68 -14.65 -9.70
CA HIS A 25 -8.20 -15.19 -8.42
C HIS A 25 -8.86 -14.40 -7.30
N PRO A 26 -10.09 -14.74 -6.92
CA PRO A 26 -10.88 -13.92 -5.98
C PRO A 26 -10.44 -14.00 -4.52
N SER A 27 -9.40 -14.74 -4.19
CA SER A 27 -8.85 -14.77 -2.84
C SER A 27 -8.40 -13.39 -2.40
N GLN A 28 -8.45 -13.11 -1.10
CA GLN A 28 -8.01 -11.83 -0.56
C GLN A 28 -6.53 -11.58 -0.84
N LEU A 29 -6.23 -10.39 -1.32
CA LEU A 29 -4.86 -9.96 -1.59
C LEU A 29 -4.44 -8.95 -0.52
N ILE A 30 -3.45 -9.33 0.27
CA ILE A 30 -2.90 -8.48 1.33
C ILE A 30 -1.49 -8.07 0.95
N MET A 31 -1.24 -6.77 0.96
CA MET A 31 0.09 -6.23 0.66
C MET A 31 0.81 -5.85 1.94
N THR A 32 2.06 -6.30 2.08
CA THR A 32 2.89 -5.92 3.21
C THR A 32 3.87 -4.84 2.79
N LEU A 33 4.05 -3.83 3.64
CA LEU A 33 4.95 -2.71 3.38
C LEU A 33 5.86 -2.50 4.58
N LEU A 34 7.15 -2.29 4.30
CA LEU A 34 8.09 -1.82 5.31
C LEU A 34 8.43 -0.37 4.97
N VAL A 35 8.13 0.54 5.88
CA VAL A 35 8.28 1.97 5.63
C VAL A 35 9.11 2.65 6.69
N LYS A 36 9.80 3.72 6.27
CA LYS A 36 10.49 4.65 7.17
C LYS A 36 10.55 6.00 6.48
N ASN A 37 9.96 7.02 7.13
CA ASN A 37 9.98 8.40 6.62
C ASN A 37 9.54 8.50 5.17
N GLU A 38 8.36 7.97 4.87
CA GLU A 38 7.79 7.94 3.54
C GLU A 38 6.57 8.86 3.40
N GLU A 39 6.52 9.95 4.19
CA GLU A 39 5.33 10.83 4.22
C GLU A 39 4.98 11.42 2.87
N SER A 40 5.97 11.62 1.99
CA SER A 40 5.73 12.25 0.68
C SER A 40 5.07 11.32 -0.34
N ILE A 41 5.14 10.00 -0.13
CA ILE A 41 4.69 9.04 -1.14
C ILE A 41 3.78 7.93 -0.61
N LEU A 42 3.70 7.75 0.70
CA LEU A 42 2.96 6.62 1.27
C LEU A 42 1.48 6.68 0.91
N GLU A 43 0.84 7.84 1.04
CA GLU A 43 -0.59 7.96 0.76
C GLU A 43 -0.90 7.62 -0.69
N GLU A 44 -0.15 8.18 -1.63
CA GLU A 44 -0.36 7.89 -3.05
C GLU A 44 -0.17 6.40 -3.33
N ASN A 45 0.78 5.78 -2.65
CA ASN A 45 1.05 4.37 -2.83
C ASN A 45 -0.11 3.50 -2.35
N LEU A 46 -0.66 3.83 -1.19
CA LEU A 46 -1.83 3.11 -0.67
C LEU A 46 -3.03 3.27 -1.62
N LEU A 47 -3.27 4.50 -2.08
CA LEU A 47 -4.37 4.79 -3.02
C LEU A 47 -4.19 4.01 -4.32
N PHE A 48 -2.99 3.99 -4.86
CA PHE A 48 -2.69 3.30 -6.12
C PHE A 48 -2.96 1.81 -6.01
N HIS A 49 -2.41 1.17 -4.98
CA HIS A 49 -2.57 -0.27 -4.81
C HIS A 49 -4.00 -0.67 -4.48
N LYS A 50 -4.70 0.16 -3.71
CA LYS A 50 -6.11 -0.08 -3.42
C LYS A 50 -6.92 -0.06 -4.71
N ALA A 51 -6.65 0.91 -5.58
CA ALA A 51 -7.32 1.02 -6.88
C ALA A 51 -7.01 -0.16 -7.79
N MET A 52 -5.84 -0.76 -7.65
CA MET A 52 -5.45 -1.94 -8.43
C MET A 52 -6.04 -3.25 -7.91
N GLY A 53 -6.68 -3.25 -6.77
CA GLY A 53 -7.35 -4.44 -6.26
C GLY A 53 -6.72 -5.07 -5.02
N VAL A 54 -5.78 -4.39 -4.37
CA VAL A 54 -5.30 -4.83 -3.07
C VAL A 54 -6.44 -4.66 -2.07
N ASP A 55 -6.72 -5.72 -1.32
CA ASP A 55 -7.84 -5.71 -0.38
C ASP A 55 -7.49 -5.02 0.92
N SER A 56 -6.30 -5.25 1.43
CA SER A 56 -5.84 -4.64 2.67
C SER A 56 -4.31 -4.61 2.74
N PHE A 57 -3.81 -3.88 3.74
CA PHE A 57 -2.38 -3.68 3.93
C PHE A 57 -1.96 -4.09 5.33
N ILE A 58 -0.73 -4.59 5.44
CA ILE A 58 -0.03 -4.75 6.71
C ILE A 58 1.22 -3.88 6.60
N ILE A 59 1.38 -2.93 7.50
CA ILE A 59 2.47 -1.97 7.43
C ILE A 59 3.39 -2.13 8.63
N THR A 60 4.69 -2.27 8.37
CA THR A 60 5.72 -2.20 9.39
C THR A 60 6.36 -0.82 9.32
N ASP A 61 6.24 -0.04 10.39
CA ASP A 61 6.84 1.28 10.48
C ASP A 61 8.18 1.15 11.23
N ASN A 62 9.27 1.40 10.51
CA ASN A 62 10.61 1.30 11.07
C ASN A 62 11.04 2.65 11.67
N ASN A 63 10.40 3.03 12.78
CA ASN A 63 10.76 4.23 13.56
C ASN A 63 10.74 5.52 12.74
N SER A 64 9.67 5.77 12.00
CA SER A 64 9.50 7.03 11.28
C SER A 64 9.45 8.21 12.25
N THR A 65 10.12 9.30 11.88
CA THR A 65 10.16 10.54 12.65
C THR A 65 9.41 11.67 11.96
N ASP A 66 8.88 11.45 10.79
CA ASP A 66 8.07 12.40 10.02
C ASP A 66 6.57 12.13 10.24
N SER A 67 5.72 12.56 9.31
CA SER A 67 4.27 12.36 9.39
C SER A 67 3.81 10.99 8.89
N THR A 68 4.71 10.06 8.58
CA THR A 68 4.35 8.71 8.16
C THR A 68 3.37 8.03 9.13
N PRO A 69 3.58 8.08 10.47
CA PRO A 69 2.64 7.47 11.39
C PRO A 69 1.23 8.06 11.33
N ASP A 70 1.10 9.34 11.01
CA ASP A 70 -0.21 9.99 10.88
C ASP A 70 -0.96 9.47 9.67
N ILE A 71 -0.27 9.26 8.56
CA ILE A 71 -0.84 8.68 7.35
C ILE A 71 -1.30 7.25 7.63
N ILE A 72 -0.47 6.46 8.30
CA ILE A 72 -0.81 5.09 8.68
C ILE A 72 -2.08 5.08 9.53
N ARG A 73 -2.16 5.96 10.52
CA ARG A 73 -3.31 6.05 11.43
C ARG A 73 -4.59 6.39 10.67
N LYS A 74 -4.51 7.33 9.73
CA LYS A 74 -5.63 7.72 8.88
C LYS A 74 -6.20 6.53 8.12
N TYR A 75 -5.35 5.75 7.49
CA TYR A 75 -5.81 4.60 6.70
C TYR A 75 -6.16 3.38 7.55
N LYS A 76 -5.59 3.27 8.74
CA LYS A 76 -6.04 2.28 9.72
C LYS A 76 -7.50 2.56 10.11
N GLN A 77 -7.83 3.82 10.36
CA GLN A 77 -9.20 4.23 10.71
C GLN A 77 -10.18 4.00 9.56
N LYS A 78 -9.73 4.10 8.32
CA LYS A 78 -10.54 3.80 7.14
C LYS A 78 -10.76 2.31 6.93
N GLY A 79 -10.09 1.46 7.69
CA GLY A 79 -10.19 0.01 7.55
C GLY A 79 -9.34 -0.57 6.43
N TRP A 80 -8.44 0.20 5.85
CA TRP A 80 -7.57 -0.27 4.77
C TRP A 80 -6.36 -1.03 5.31
N ILE A 81 -5.90 -0.68 6.50
CA ILE A 81 -4.73 -1.30 7.12
C ILE A 81 -5.20 -2.30 8.15
N LYS A 82 -4.88 -3.56 7.92
CA LYS A 82 -5.28 -4.66 8.79
C LYS A 82 -4.46 -4.68 10.07
N GLU A 83 -3.16 -4.41 9.94
CA GLU A 83 -2.25 -4.47 11.08
C GLU A 83 -1.09 -3.49 10.88
N VAL A 84 -0.66 -2.87 11.96
CA VAL A 84 0.53 -2.02 11.99
C VAL A 84 1.53 -2.66 12.95
N ILE A 85 2.75 -2.88 12.45
CA ILE A 85 3.84 -3.44 13.23
C ILE A 85 4.87 -2.33 13.44
N GLU A 86 5.30 -2.15 14.69
CA GLU A 86 6.28 -1.12 15.02
C GLU A 86 7.57 -1.70 15.58
#